data_b11925a48311f9052fab785085431194
#
_entry.id   b11925a48311f9052fab785085431194
#
_cell.length_a   1.000
_cell.length_b   1.000
_cell.length_c   1.000
_cell.angle_alpha   90.00
_cell.angle_beta   90.00
_cell.angle_gamma   90.00
#
_symmetry.space_group_name_H-M   'P 1'
#
loop_
_entity.id
_entity.type
_entity.pdbx_description
1 polymer ?
#
loop_
_entity_poly.entity_id
_entity_poly.type
_entity_poly.pdbx_seq_one_letter_code
_entity_poly.pdbx_strand_id
1 'polypeptide(L)'
;MRLLHMGIVMNHKKISRLMKKYGLFCPIRKASPARRMAKAMKTSNYADNILNRHFEEYGPGYVLETDITYLFYGHKRSKAYLSVVKDGFTKQILAYVLSPSLEVDFVLETINQLYSKHKHNIHTDALIHSDQGVHYTSIKFIDLLKSLEIRQSMSRRGNCWDNAPQESFFGHMKDEIGRYTENAGSYEELKEIIDSYMVYYNNDRYQYNLAKLSPNEYLEYYMTSEYPLNHIAKEPDEYKEKFRQVKNNLDRNSTLEELVAILYKNIDGWIIIKYIITVVKYTKFISYDFLHSICIQYT
;
A
#
# COMPACT_ATOMS: atom_id res chain seq x y z
N MET A 1 -20.88 0.99 8.88
CA MET A 1 -20.00 -0.17 9.07
C MET A 1 -19.92 -0.57 10.55
N ARG A 2 -19.52 0.26 11.52
CA ARG A 2 -19.44 -0.11 12.94
C ARG A 2 -20.71 -0.78 13.49
N LEU A 3 -21.91 -0.26 13.19
CA LEU A 3 -23.17 -0.90 13.61
C LEU A 3 -23.34 -2.31 13.05
N LEU A 4 -22.90 -2.55 11.82
CA LEU A 4 -22.95 -3.87 11.19
C LEU A 4 -22.03 -4.86 11.94
N HIS A 5 -20.82 -4.47 12.31
CA HIS A 5 -19.90 -5.27 13.13
C HIS A 5 -20.45 -5.56 14.54
N MET A 6 -21.32 -4.70 15.04
CA MET A 6 -22.04 -4.92 16.30
C MET A 6 -23.34 -5.76 16.14
N GLY A 7 -23.56 -6.36 14.97
CA GLY A 7 -24.79 -7.12 14.69
C GLY A 7 -26.03 -6.26 14.42
N ILE A 8 -25.88 -4.93 14.26
CA ILE A 8 -27.02 -4.02 14.10
C ILE A 8 -27.18 -3.66 12.61
N VAL A 9 -28.15 -4.30 11.95
CA VAL A 9 -28.51 -4.00 10.57
C VAL A 9 -29.48 -2.82 10.51
N MET A 10 -29.05 -1.70 9.92
CA MET A 10 -29.87 -0.49 9.86
C MET A 10 -29.70 0.22 8.53
N ASN A 11 -30.82 0.64 7.91
CA ASN A 11 -30.80 1.42 6.67
C ASN A 11 -30.10 2.78 6.91
N HIS A 12 -29.23 3.17 5.97
CA HIS A 12 -28.47 4.41 6.07
C HIS A 12 -29.34 5.66 6.21
N LYS A 13 -30.56 5.70 5.60
CA LYS A 13 -31.53 6.79 5.76
C LYS A 13 -32.01 6.93 7.20
N LYS A 14 -32.19 5.79 7.91
CA LYS A 14 -32.54 5.78 9.34
C LYS A 14 -31.39 6.30 10.19
N ILE A 15 -30.16 5.88 9.89
CA ILE A 15 -28.95 6.37 10.58
C ILE A 15 -28.82 7.89 10.41
N SER A 16 -28.89 8.39 9.18
CA SER A 16 -28.78 9.83 8.91
C SER A 16 -29.85 10.66 9.63
N ARG A 17 -31.10 10.15 9.70
CA ARG A 17 -32.19 10.79 10.44
C ARG A 17 -31.91 10.84 11.95
N LEU A 18 -31.40 9.75 12.52
CA LEU A 18 -31.06 9.69 13.93
C LEU A 18 -29.87 10.61 14.25
N MET A 19 -28.83 10.60 13.45
CA MET A 19 -27.69 11.52 13.60
C MET A 19 -28.15 12.98 13.60
N LYS A 20 -29.01 13.37 12.62
CA LYS A 20 -29.57 14.73 12.58
C LYS A 20 -30.41 15.04 13.81
N LYS A 21 -31.25 14.08 14.27
CA LYS A 21 -32.11 14.26 15.46
C LYS A 21 -31.29 14.52 16.74
N TYR A 22 -30.15 13.84 16.87
CA TYR A 22 -29.29 13.95 18.07
C TYR A 22 -28.09 14.90 17.89
N GLY A 23 -28.06 15.70 16.83
CA GLY A 23 -26.98 16.66 16.58
C GLY A 23 -25.60 16.02 16.32
N LEU A 24 -25.58 14.74 15.91
CA LEU A 24 -24.36 14.02 15.59
C LEU A 24 -23.91 14.33 14.17
N PHE A 25 -22.80 15.00 14.03
CA PHE A 25 -22.21 15.33 12.74
C PHE A 25 -20.92 14.54 12.55
N CYS A 26 -20.81 13.87 11.40
CA CYS A 26 -19.54 13.32 10.98
C CYS A 26 -18.67 14.47 10.41
N PRO A 27 -17.48 14.76 10.96
CA PRO A 27 -16.58 15.79 10.44
C PRO A 27 -15.88 15.31 9.15
N ILE A 28 -16.68 14.94 8.13
CA ILE A 28 -16.14 14.48 6.86
C ILE A 28 -15.47 15.67 6.16
N ARG A 29 -14.26 15.41 5.68
CA ARG A 29 -13.50 16.33 4.85
C ARG A 29 -14.25 16.69 3.57
N LYS A 30 -14.63 17.95 3.42
CA LYS A 30 -15.13 18.49 2.17
C LYS A 30 -13.98 18.64 1.19
N ALA A 31 -14.14 18.08 -0.03
CA ALA A 31 -13.13 18.22 -1.08
C ALA A 31 -12.85 19.70 -1.35
N SER A 32 -11.60 20.14 -1.15
CA SER A 32 -11.17 21.51 -1.41
C SER A 32 -11.37 21.86 -2.90
N PRO A 33 -11.97 23.02 -3.23
CA PRO A 33 -12.06 23.50 -4.63
C PRO A 33 -10.69 23.58 -5.30
N ALA A 34 -9.63 23.96 -4.57
CA ALA A 34 -8.27 24.02 -5.07
C ALA A 34 -7.73 22.66 -5.53
N ARG A 35 -8.09 21.55 -4.84
CA ARG A 35 -7.73 20.18 -5.27
C ARG A 35 -8.40 19.79 -6.58
N ARG A 36 -9.64 20.23 -6.81
CA ARG A 36 -10.34 19.97 -8.09
C ARG A 36 -9.70 20.70 -9.24
N MET A 37 -9.25 21.96 -9.05
CA MET A 37 -8.53 22.74 -10.05
C MET A 37 -7.12 22.20 -10.32
N ALA A 38 -6.36 21.86 -9.29
CA ALA A 38 -5.04 21.21 -9.45
C ALA A 38 -5.14 19.88 -10.21
N LYS A 39 -6.27 19.15 -10.04
CA LYS A 39 -6.56 17.92 -10.77
C LYS A 39 -6.77 18.13 -12.27
N ALA A 40 -7.32 19.30 -12.67
CA ALA A 40 -7.61 19.63 -14.07
C ALA A 40 -6.39 20.17 -14.84
N MET A 41 -5.34 20.65 -14.16
CA MET A 41 -4.23 21.40 -14.77
C MET A 41 -2.98 20.55 -15.10
N LYS A 42 -2.97 19.24 -14.89
CA LYS A 42 -1.75 18.42 -15.09
C LYS A 42 -1.76 17.65 -16.40
N THR A 43 -1.01 18.17 -17.35
CA THR A 43 -0.44 17.46 -18.51
C THR A 43 1.08 17.35 -18.36
N SER A 44 1.62 16.18 -18.72
CA SER A 44 2.94 15.88 -19.28
C SER A 44 3.93 15.01 -18.50
N ASN A 45 4.34 14.01 -19.20
CA ASN A 45 5.54 13.16 -19.37
C ASN A 45 6.64 13.18 -18.31
N TYR A 46 6.94 11.98 -17.74
CA TYR A 46 8.29 11.60 -17.24
C TYR A 46 8.40 10.08 -17.01
N ALA A 47 9.63 9.59 -16.78
CA ALA A 47 10.18 8.25 -16.79
C ALA A 47 9.41 7.13 -16.06
N ASP A 48 9.68 5.89 -16.47
CA ASP A 48 8.94 4.67 -16.16
C ASP A 48 8.72 4.43 -14.66
N ASN A 49 7.45 4.40 -14.29
CA ASN A 49 6.99 3.94 -13.00
C ASN A 49 6.72 2.42 -13.14
N ILE A 50 7.53 1.61 -12.49
CA ILE A 50 7.41 0.13 -12.54
C ILE A 50 6.02 -0.32 -12.08
N LEU A 51 5.48 0.34 -11.05
CA LEU A 51 4.18 0.00 -10.49
C LEU A 51 2.99 0.35 -11.40
N ASN A 52 3.12 1.42 -12.22
CA ASN A 52 2.10 1.90 -13.15
C ASN A 52 0.66 1.95 -12.56
N ARG A 53 0.53 2.22 -11.26
CA ARG A 53 -0.73 2.30 -10.47
C ARG A 53 -1.45 0.97 -10.20
N HIS A 54 -0.80 -0.16 -10.45
CA HIS A 54 -1.34 -1.49 -10.18
C HIS A 54 -1.12 -1.89 -8.71
N PHE A 55 -1.62 -1.07 -7.76
CA PHE A 55 -1.37 -1.23 -6.32
C PHE A 55 -1.98 -2.49 -5.71
N GLU A 56 -3.01 -3.04 -6.31
CA GLU A 56 -3.84 -4.09 -5.71
C GLU A 56 -3.85 -5.41 -6.49
N GLU A 57 -3.03 -5.52 -7.56
CA GLU A 57 -3.12 -6.66 -8.47
C GLU A 57 -2.28 -7.85 -8.03
N TYR A 58 -1.33 -7.65 -7.11
CA TYR A 58 -0.32 -8.66 -6.76
C TYR A 58 -0.51 -9.29 -5.37
N GLY A 59 -1.55 -8.90 -4.62
CA GLY A 59 -1.81 -9.44 -3.29
C GLY A 59 -0.98 -8.82 -2.16
N PRO A 60 -1.16 -9.37 -0.92
CA PRO A 60 -0.49 -8.84 0.26
C PRO A 60 1.03 -8.98 0.18
N GLY A 61 1.74 -7.98 0.72
CA GLY A 61 3.19 -8.02 0.86
C GLY A 61 3.99 -7.82 -0.42
N TYR A 62 3.34 -7.59 -1.56
CA TYR A 62 4.01 -7.37 -2.85
C TYR A 62 4.30 -5.88 -3.11
N VAL A 63 3.31 -5.01 -2.97
CA VAL A 63 3.46 -3.56 -3.13
C VAL A 63 3.43 -2.89 -1.78
N LEU A 64 4.53 -2.29 -1.39
CA LEU A 64 4.70 -1.57 -0.14
C LEU A 64 4.81 -0.07 -0.44
N GLU A 65 3.84 0.71 0.00
CA GLU A 65 3.80 2.15 -0.22
C GLU A 65 4.42 2.88 0.96
N THR A 66 5.36 3.79 0.73
CA THR A 66 5.98 4.59 1.80
C THR A 66 5.93 6.07 1.48
N ASP A 67 5.71 6.87 2.51
CA ASP A 67 5.73 8.33 2.43
C ASP A 67 5.95 8.96 3.81
N ILE A 68 6.28 10.25 3.84
CA ILE A 68 6.51 11.03 5.03
C ILE A 68 5.46 12.12 5.15
N THR A 69 4.92 12.29 6.35
CA THR A 69 4.12 13.47 6.66
C THR A 69 4.66 14.19 7.88
N TYR A 70 4.24 15.42 8.10
CA TYR A 70 4.55 16.14 9.33
C TYR A 70 3.28 16.42 10.14
N LEU A 71 3.46 16.48 11.45
CA LEU A 71 2.44 16.79 12.44
C LEU A 71 2.93 17.95 13.30
N PHE A 72 1.99 18.70 13.84
CA PHE A 72 2.30 19.75 14.81
C PHE A 72 1.83 19.32 16.18
N TYR A 73 2.60 19.70 17.21
CA TYR A 73 2.25 19.45 18.61
C TYR A 73 2.78 20.58 19.51
N GLY A 74 2.26 20.65 20.72
CA GLY A 74 2.65 21.64 21.71
C GLY A 74 2.20 23.07 21.39
N HIS A 75 2.18 23.92 22.39
CA HIS A 75 1.77 25.33 22.27
C HIS A 75 2.63 26.12 21.25
N LYS A 76 3.90 25.74 21.11
CA LYS A 76 4.84 26.36 20.17
C LYS A 76 4.72 25.79 18.73
N ARG A 77 3.76 24.89 18.48
CA ARG A 77 3.60 24.20 17.18
C ARG A 77 4.89 23.57 16.66
N SER A 78 5.57 22.85 17.56
CA SER A 78 6.74 22.03 17.18
C SER A 78 6.35 21.03 16.11
N LYS A 79 7.28 20.70 15.22
CA LYS A 79 7.05 19.71 14.16
C LYS A 79 7.59 18.36 14.57
N ALA A 80 6.86 17.32 14.27
CA ALA A 80 7.34 15.95 14.22
C ALA A 80 7.05 15.37 12.83
N TYR A 81 7.84 14.42 12.40
CA TYR A 81 7.77 13.77 11.11
C TYR A 81 7.40 12.30 11.29
N LEU A 82 6.45 11.83 10.52
CA LEU A 82 5.95 10.48 10.57
C LEU A 82 6.24 9.79 9.24
N SER A 83 7.11 8.77 9.25
CA SER A 83 7.34 7.86 8.14
C SER A 83 6.44 6.63 8.31
N VAL A 84 5.81 6.19 7.24
CA VAL A 84 4.86 5.07 7.26
C VAL A 84 5.13 4.15 6.08
N VAL A 85 5.07 2.84 6.32
CA VAL A 85 4.96 1.83 5.27
C VAL A 85 3.60 1.15 5.37
N LYS A 86 2.87 1.16 4.25
CA LYS A 86 1.54 0.61 4.10
C LYS A 86 1.53 -0.45 2.99
N ASP A 87 0.84 -1.55 3.21
CA ASP A 87 0.57 -2.55 2.19
C ASP A 87 -0.43 -2.02 1.15
N GLY A 88 -0.09 -2.12 -0.12
CA GLY A 88 -0.91 -1.60 -1.21
C GLY A 88 -2.20 -2.39 -1.42
N PHE A 89 -2.24 -3.67 -1.09
CA PHE A 89 -3.40 -4.53 -1.24
C PHE A 89 -4.34 -4.47 -0.03
N THR A 90 -3.81 -4.78 1.16
CA THR A 90 -4.61 -4.85 2.40
C THR A 90 -4.87 -3.50 3.03
N LYS A 91 -4.10 -2.48 2.66
CA LYS A 91 -4.05 -1.15 3.28
C LYS A 91 -3.57 -1.16 4.74
N GLN A 92 -3.02 -2.29 5.22
CA GLN A 92 -2.43 -2.37 6.56
C GLN A 92 -1.23 -1.41 6.69
N ILE A 93 -1.14 -0.75 7.84
CA ILE A 93 0.09 -0.07 8.24
C ILE A 93 1.02 -1.12 8.84
N LEU A 94 2.09 -1.43 8.13
CA LEU A 94 3.03 -2.48 8.51
C LEU A 94 4.15 -1.95 9.40
N ALA A 95 4.60 -0.72 9.16
CA ALA A 95 5.62 -0.07 9.97
C ALA A 95 5.43 1.46 9.96
N TYR A 96 5.83 2.11 11.05
CA TYR A 96 5.87 3.56 11.14
C TYR A 96 6.89 4.01 12.20
N VAL A 97 7.48 5.16 11.96
CA VAL A 97 8.38 5.84 12.92
C VAL A 97 8.03 7.32 13.00
N LEU A 98 7.83 7.78 14.22
CA LEU A 98 7.69 9.21 14.52
C LEU A 98 9.06 9.75 14.95
N SER A 99 9.47 10.91 14.40
CA SER A 99 10.75 11.55 14.70
C SER A 99 10.61 13.07 14.87
N PRO A 100 11.31 13.69 15.79
CA PRO A 100 11.39 15.15 15.85
C PRO A 100 12.31 15.73 14.76
N SER A 101 13.14 14.89 14.10
CA SER A 101 14.08 15.29 13.06
C SER A 101 13.70 14.70 11.70
N LEU A 102 13.91 15.47 10.62
CA LEU A 102 13.68 15.05 9.23
C LEU A 102 14.96 14.46 8.61
N GLU A 103 15.73 13.70 9.34
CA GLU A 103 16.92 13.01 8.84
C GLU A 103 16.57 11.69 8.16
N VAL A 104 17.47 11.16 7.32
CA VAL A 104 17.23 9.91 6.59
C VAL A 104 17.05 8.73 7.56
N ASP A 105 17.70 8.76 8.71
CA ASP A 105 17.80 7.64 9.63
C ASP A 105 16.44 7.13 10.16
N PHE A 106 15.44 8.03 10.37
CA PHE A 106 14.11 7.56 10.80
C PHE A 106 13.34 6.82 9.70
N VAL A 107 13.62 7.14 8.42
CA VAL A 107 13.07 6.37 7.28
C VAL A 107 13.72 5.02 7.19
N LEU A 108 15.05 4.94 7.39
CA LEU A 108 15.76 3.65 7.43
C LEU A 108 15.24 2.78 8.59
N GLU A 109 14.99 3.38 9.75
CA GLU A 109 14.39 2.69 10.89
C GLU A 109 13.01 2.13 10.55
N THR A 110 12.18 2.89 9.82
CA THR A 110 10.86 2.41 9.37
C THR A 110 10.99 1.14 8.52
N ILE A 111 11.97 1.09 7.60
CA ILE A 111 12.22 -0.10 6.77
C ILE A 111 12.77 -1.26 7.60
N ASN A 112 13.67 -0.99 8.54
CA ASN A 112 14.18 -2.02 9.44
C ASN A 112 13.07 -2.62 10.33
N GLN A 113 12.16 -1.79 10.84
CA GLN A 113 10.98 -2.26 11.59
C GLN A 113 10.05 -3.10 10.71
N LEU A 114 9.78 -2.67 9.47
CA LEU A 114 9.04 -3.44 8.49
C LEU A 114 9.64 -4.83 8.32
N TYR A 115 10.92 -4.90 8.00
CA TYR A 115 11.59 -6.17 7.73
C TYR A 115 11.64 -7.06 8.97
N SER A 116 11.97 -6.51 10.15
CA SER A 116 12.06 -7.29 11.40
C SER A 116 10.72 -7.93 11.80
N LYS A 117 9.60 -7.23 11.57
CA LYS A 117 8.26 -7.68 11.97
C LYS A 117 7.56 -8.52 10.90
N HIS A 118 7.80 -8.24 9.63
CA HIS A 118 6.98 -8.73 8.52
C HIS A 118 7.75 -9.47 7.42
N LYS A 119 9.06 -9.75 7.58
CA LYS A 119 9.89 -10.39 6.54
C LYS A 119 9.28 -11.67 5.94
N HIS A 120 8.55 -12.44 6.74
CA HIS A 120 7.90 -13.69 6.29
C HIS A 120 6.62 -13.47 5.47
N ASN A 121 6.07 -12.25 5.53
CA ASN A 121 4.86 -11.86 4.82
C ASN A 121 5.18 -10.94 3.62
N ILE A 122 6.45 -10.56 3.46
CA ILE A 122 6.92 -9.78 2.32
C ILE A 122 7.21 -10.75 1.18
N HIS A 123 6.62 -10.49 0.01
CA HIS A 123 6.86 -11.32 -1.17
C HIS A 123 8.32 -11.20 -1.63
N THR A 124 8.87 -12.27 -2.23
CA THR A 124 10.26 -12.28 -2.74
C THR A 124 10.51 -11.21 -3.80
N ASP A 125 9.49 -10.89 -4.60
CA ASP A 125 9.52 -9.82 -5.60
C ASP A 125 8.90 -8.52 -5.12
N ALA A 126 8.85 -8.31 -3.80
CA ALA A 126 8.27 -7.10 -3.25
C ALA A 126 8.95 -5.84 -3.78
N LEU A 127 8.16 -4.80 -3.93
CA LEU A 127 8.65 -3.48 -4.26
C LEU A 127 8.17 -2.44 -3.25
N ILE A 128 9.05 -1.52 -2.90
CA ILE A 128 8.70 -0.31 -2.16
C ILE A 128 8.47 0.82 -3.16
N HIS A 129 7.28 1.40 -3.11
CA HIS A 129 6.89 2.56 -3.91
C HIS A 129 6.88 3.83 -3.06
N SER A 130 7.59 4.86 -3.53
CA SER A 130 7.70 6.16 -2.87
C SER A 130 7.59 7.32 -3.85
N ASP A 131 7.52 8.54 -3.36
CA ASP A 131 7.80 9.72 -4.16
C ASP A 131 9.31 9.86 -4.45
N GLN A 132 9.70 10.93 -5.16
CA GLN A 132 11.09 11.25 -5.46
C GLN A 132 11.74 12.12 -4.38
N GLY A 133 11.32 12.00 -3.13
CA GLY A 133 11.88 12.74 -2.00
C GLY A 133 13.35 12.41 -1.75
N VAL A 134 14.08 13.38 -1.17
CA VAL A 134 15.53 13.24 -0.91
C VAL A 134 15.86 12.05 0.01
N HIS A 135 14.95 11.65 0.87
CA HIS A 135 15.11 10.51 1.76
C HIS A 135 15.17 9.20 0.96
N TYR A 136 14.28 9.05 -0.01
CA TYR A 136 14.13 7.83 -0.84
C TYR A 136 15.15 7.74 -1.97
N THR A 137 15.77 8.88 -2.35
CA THR A 137 16.85 8.94 -3.34
C THR A 137 18.24 8.88 -2.70
N SER A 138 18.33 8.82 -1.36
CA SER A 138 19.60 8.72 -0.65
C SER A 138 20.28 7.37 -0.88
N ILE A 139 21.60 7.39 -0.97
CA ILE A 139 22.43 6.18 -1.13
C ILE A 139 22.12 5.20 0.02
N LYS A 140 22.04 5.68 1.26
CA LYS A 140 21.73 4.85 2.44
C LYS A 140 20.43 4.07 2.28
N PHE A 141 19.37 4.71 1.75
CA PHE A 141 18.08 4.06 1.55
C PHE A 141 18.15 3.01 0.44
N ILE A 142 18.78 3.35 -0.68
CA ILE A 142 18.97 2.44 -1.82
C ILE A 142 19.78 1.19 -1.40
N ASP A 143 20.87 1.39 -0.67
CA ASP A 143 21.72 0.28 -0.21
C ASP A 143 21.00 -0.60 0.81
N LEU A 144 20.19 -0.01 1.70
CA LEU A 144 19.36 -0.77 2.62
C LEU A 144 18.37 -1.67 1.85
N LEU A 145 17.63 -1.13 0.88
CA LEU A 145 16.68 -1.93 0.10
C LEU A 145 17.36 -3.06 -0.67
N LYS A 146 18.54 -2.80 -1.25
CA LYS A 146 19.35 -3.83 -1.92
C LYS A 146 19.77 -4.94 -0.95
N SER A 147 20.19 -4.59 0.27
CA SER A 147 20.58 -5.58 1.28
C SER A 147 19.43 -6.45 1.77
N LEU A 148 18.19 -5.95 1.65
CA LEU A 148 16.96 -6.66 1.99
C LEU A 148 16.30 -7.35 0.79
N GLU A 149 16.92 -7.25 -0.41
CA GLU A 149 16.40 -7.80 -1.67
C GLU A 149 15.02 -7.26 -2.05
N ILE A 150 14.70 -6.00 -1.63
CA ILE A 150 13.44 -5.33 -1.93
C ILE A 150 13.66 -4.34 -3.09
N ARG A 151 12.85 -4.45 -4.13
CA ARG A 151 12.94 -3.56 -5.29
C ARG A 151 12.40 -2.16 -4.95
N GLN A 152 12.96 -1.14 -5.58
CA GLN A 152 12.48 0.24 -5.47
C GLN A 152 11.70 0.66 -6.69
N SER A 153 10.54 1.28 -6.47
CA SER A 153 9.74 1.97 -7.48
C SER A 153 9.49 3.40 -7.03
N MET A 154 9.48 4.35 -7.96
CA MET A 154 9.24 5.75 -7.65
C MET A 154 8.11 6.31 -8.49
N SER A 155 7.27 7.14 -7.89
CA SER A 155 6.28 7.91 -8.61
C SER A 155 6.93 8.86 -9.60
N ARG A 156 6.27 9.12 -10.72
CA ARG A 156 6.75 10.09 -11.71
C ARG A 156 6.75 11.50 -11.11
N ARG A 157 7.77 12.29 -11.45
CA ARG A 157 7.91 13.64 -10.94
C ARG A 157 6.66 14.49 -11.23
N GLY A 158 6.09 15.06 -10.17
CA GLY A 158 4.91 15.91 -10.27
C GLY A 158 3.59 15.17 -10.56
N ASN A 159 3.57 13.85 -10.54
CA ASN A 159 2.35 13.04 -10.71
C ASN A 159 1.80 12.54 -9.36
N CYS A 160 0.91 13.33 -8.74
CA CYS A 160 0.30 12.99 -7.46
C CYS A 160 -0.58 11.72 -7.50
N TRP A 161 -0.96 11.25 -8.69
CA TRP A 161 -1.75 10.02 -8.82
C TRP A 161 -0.96 8.76 -8.50
N ASP A 162 0.35 8.81 -8.70
CA ASP A 162 1.23 7.68 -8.47
C ASP A 162 1.46 7.45 -6.97
N ASN A 163 1.20 8.45 -6.10
CA ASN A 163 1.26 8.34 -4.62
C ASN A 163 -0.09 8.62 -3.93
N ALA A 164 -1.19 8.64 -4.72
CA ALA A 164 -2.50 9.01 -4.23
C ALA A 164 -3.01 8.17 -3.04
N PRO A 165 -2.75 6.83 -2.95
CA PRO A 165 -3.23 6.05 -1.82
C PRO A 165 -2.56 6.45 -0.50
N GLN A 166 -1.29 6.85 -0.52
CA GLN A 166 -0.57 7.29 0.68
C GLN A 166 -0.97 8.71 1.09
N GLU A 167 -1.11 9.61 0.11
CA GLU A 167 -1.66 10.95 0.36
C GLU A 167 -3.07 10.90 0.96
N SER A 168 -3.90 9.96 0.48
CA SER A 168 -5.24 9.73 1.00
C SER A 168 -5.21 9.25 2.46
N PHE A 169 -4.33 8.30 2.79
CA PHE A 169 -4.14 7.82 4.15
C PHE A 169 -3.78 8.98 5.11
N PHE A 170 -2.74 9.75 4.80
CA PHE A 170 -2.34 10.88 5.64
C PHE A 170 -3.41 11.97 5.73
N GLY A 171 -4.16 12.17 4.66
CA GLY A 171 -5.28 13.08 4.66
C GLY A 171 -6.36 12.66 5.66
N HIS A 172 -6.77 11.37 5.63
CA HIS A 172 -7.76 10.85 6.58
C HIS A 172 -7.25 10.83 8.02
N MET A 173 -6.00 10.40 8.23
CA MET A 173 -5.38 10.42 9.55
C MET A 173 -5.43 11.83 10.15
N LYS A 174 -5.00 12.85 9.41
CA LYS A 174 -5.02 14.23 9.88
C LYS A 174 -6.43 14.78 10.12
N ASP A 175 -7.41 14.36 9.33
CA ASP A 175 -8.80 14.75 9.55
C ASP A 175 -9.39 14.07 10.81
N GLU A 176 -9.00 12.83 11.11
CA GLU A 176 -9.52 12.04 12.23
C GLU A 176 -8.88 12.39 13.57
N ILE A 177 -7.55 12.60 13.61
CA ILE A 177 -6.83 12.85 14.85
C ILE A 177 -6.16 14.22 14.95
N GLY A 178 -6.28 15.09 13.95
CA GLY A 178 -5.55 16.37 13.89
C GLY A 178 -5.78 17.26 15.12
N ARG A 179 -7.00 17.30 15.66
CA ARG A 179 -7.28 18.06 16.89
C ARG A 179 -6.56 17.50 18.11
N TYR A 180 -6.43 16.17 18.21
CA TYR A 180 -5.72 15.53 19.32
C TYR A 180 -4.23 15.80 19.20
N THR A 181 -3.66 15.67 18.00
CA THR A 181 -2.23 15.93 17.78
C THR A 181 -1.86 17.39 17.99
N GLU A 182 -2.70 18.34 17.58
CA GLU A 182 -2.47 19.78 17.81
C GLU A 182 -2.53 20.17 19.29
N ASN A 183 -3.33 19.44 20.09
CA ASN A 183 -3.47 19.66 21.54
C ASN A 183 -2.46 18.87 22.37
N ALA A 184 -1.73 17.93 21.78
CA ALA A 184 -0.69 17.18 22.48
C ALA A 184 0.36 18.14 23.09
N GLY A 185 0.57 18.09 24.40
CA GLY A 185 1.47 19.01 25.12
C GLY A 185 2.95 18.63 24.93
N SER A 186 3.25 17.35 24.65
CA SER A 186 4.61 16.83 24.51
C SER A 186 4.74 15.92 23.28
N TYR A 187 5.98 15.58 22.96
CA TYR A 187 6.30 14.61 21.91
C TYR A 187 5.83 13.21 22.29
N GLU A 188 5.94 12.83 23.54
CA GLU A 188 5.52 11.54 24.09
C GLU A 188 4.01 11.38 23.96
N GLU A 189 3.24 12.40 24.32
CA GLU A 189 1.78 12.40 24.14
C GLU A 189 1.38 12.32 22.66
N LEU A 190 2.08 13.06 21.79
CA LEU A 190 1.88 12.91 20.34
C LEU A 190 2.13 11.47 19.89
N LYS A 191 3.20 10.83 20.39
CA LYS A 191 3.56 9.46 20.05
C LYS A 191 2.46 8.48 20.48
N GLU A 192 1.92 8.61 21.69
CA GLU A 192 0.82 7.77 22.20
C GLU A 192 -0.45 7.90 21.32
N ILE A 193 -0.78 9.12 20.89
CA ILE A 193 -1.91 9.38 19.98
C ILE A 193 -1.69 8.65 18.64
N ILE A 194 -0.47 8.73 18.08
CA ILE A 194 -0.15 8.07 16.82
C ILE A 194 -0.17 6.54 16.99
N ASP A 195 0.43 6.00 18.04
CA ASP A 195 0.45 4.57 18.32
C ASP A 195 -0.99 4.02 18.45
N SER A 196 -1.84 4.71 19.19
CA SER A 196 -3.26 4.36 19.35
C SER A 196 -4.02 4.44 18.02
N TYR A 197 -3.73 5.42 17.18
CA TYR A 197 -4.36 5.55 15.88
C TYR A 197 -3.96 4.42 14.93
N MET A 198 -2.70 4.00 14.91
CA MET A 198 -2.25 2.90 14.04
C MET A 198 -2.91 1.58 14.43
N VAL A 199 -3.09 1.34 15.73
CA VAL A 199 -3.86 0.17 16.21
C VAL A 199 -5.31 0.26 15.76
N TYR A 200 -5.98 1.39 15.99
CA TYR A 200 -7.35 1.62 15.53
C TYR A 200 -7.50 1.47 14.01
N TYR A 201 -6.56 2.05 13.24
CA TYR A 201 -6.59 1.99 11.79
C TYR A 201 -6.57 0.56 11.26
N ASN A 202 -5.69 -0.27 11.79
CA ASN A 202 -5.53 -1.64 11.33
C ASN A 202 -6.67 -2.57 11.79
N ASN A 203 -7.24 -2.35 12.98
CA ASN A 203 -8.20 -3.28 13.59
C ASN A 203 -9.66 -2.82 13.52
N ASP A 204 -9.93 -1.52 13.60
CA ASP A 204 -11.27 -0.98 13.81
C ASP A 204 -11.74 0.02 12.75
N ARG A 205 -10.83 0.46 11.86
CA ARG A 205 -11.18 1.40 10.81
C ARG A 205 -11.70 0.70 9.58
N TYR A 206 -13.01 0.47 9.56
CA TYR A 206 -13.71 -0.21 8.46
C TYR A 206 -13.75 0.63 7.20
N GLN A 207 -13.41 0.03 6.05
CA GLN A 207 -13.29 0.71 4.76
C GLN A 207 -14.19 0.06 3.71
N TYR A 208 -14.84 0.87 2.88
CA TYR A 208 -15.74 0.37 1.83
C TYR A 208 -15.01 -0.49 0.80
N ASN A 209 -13.84 -0.04 0.39
CA ASN A 209 -12.98 -0.71 -0.60
C ASN A 209 -12.25 -1.95 -0.06
N LEU A 210 -12.43 -2.29 1.21
CA LEU A 210 -11.98 -3.52 1.85
C LEU A 210 -13.17 -4.41 2.26
N ALA A 211 -14.17 -4.55 1.42
CA ALA A 211 -15.38 -5.33 1.72
C ALA A 211 -16.09 -4.91 3.02
N LYS A 212 -15.98 -3.65 3.44
CA LYS A 212 -16.46 -3.08 4.71
C LYS A 212 -15.75 -3.61 5.95
N LEU A 213 -14.57 -4.17 5.79
CA LEU A 213 -13.71 -4.70 6.83
C LEU A 213 -12.62 -3.69 7.22
N SER A 214 -11.98 -3.93 8.34
CA SER A 214 -10.71 -3.29 8.69
C SER A 214 -9.57 -3.91 7.88
N PRO A 215 -8.39 -3.27 7.79
CA PRO A 215 -7.24 -3.84 7.09
C PRO A 215 -6.85 -5.24 7.56
N ASN A 216 -6.87 -5.51 8.87
CA ASN A 216 -6.54 -6.82 9.41
C ASN A 216 -7.61 -7.87 9.08
N GLU A 217 -8.89 -7.54 9.25
CA GLU A 217 -9.99 -8.44 8.86
C GLU A 217 -9.99 -8.73 7.36
N TYR A 218 -9.61 -7.74 6.53
CA TYR A 218 -9.51 -7.93 5.08
C TYR A 218 -8.38 -8.88 4.69
N LEU A 219 -7.22 -8.80 5.36
CA LEU A 219 -6.15 -9.78 5.18
C LEU A 219 -6.63 -11.18 5.58
N GLU A 220 -7.28 -11.33 6.73
CA GLU A 220 -7.81 -12.61 7.20
C GLU A 220 -8.83 -13.19 6.21
N TYR A 221 -9.76 -12.36 5.72
CA TYR A 221 -10.71 -12.75 4.68
C TYR A 221 -10.01 -13.22 3.38
N TYR A 222 -8.95 -12.52 2.95
CA TYR A 222 -8.17 -12.94 1.79
C TYR A 222 -7.47 -14.29 2.00
N MET A 223 -6.90 -14.52 3.18
CA MET A 223 -6.16 -15.74 3.51
C MET A 223 -7.08 -16.95 3.68
N THR A 224 -8.18 -16.79 4.40
CA THR A 224 -9.12 -17.88 4.73
C THR A 224 -10.19 -18.11 3.68
N SER A 225 -10.49 -17.09 2.86
CA SER A 225 -11.66 -17.02 1.98
C SER A 225 -12.99 -17.07 2.74
N GLU A 226 -12.99 -16.78 4.04
CA GLU A 226 -14.18 -16.73 4.89
C GLU A 226 -14.52 -15.27 5.21
N TYR A 227 -15.67 -14.79 4.70
CA TYR A 227 -16.10 -13.44 4.96
C TYR A 227 -16.63 -13.30 6.39
N PRO A 228 -16.03 -12.45 7.25
CA PRO A 228 -16.35 -12.44 8.69
C PRO A 228 -17.80 -12.03 9.00
N LEU A 229 -18.46 -11.29 8.10
CA LEU A 229 -19.83 -10.80 8.30
C LEU A 229 -20.90 -11.67 7.64
N ASN A 230 -20.59 -12.88 7.16
CA ASN A 230 -21.54 -13.77 6.49
C ASN A 230 -22.80 -14.07 7.33
N HIS A 231 -22.69 -14.06 8.66
CA HIS A 231 -23.81 -14.27 9.57
C HIS A 231 -24.79 -13.07 9.62
N ILE A 232 -24.42 -11.90 9.07
CA ILE A 232 -25.21 -10.66 9.14
C ILE A 232 -25.45 -10.08 7.73
N ALA A 233 -24.51 -10.23 6.82
CA ALA A 233 -24.55 -9.65 5.49
C ALA A 233 -24.02 -10.65 4.45
N LYS A 234 -24.62 -10.64 3.26
CA LYS A 234 -24.11 -11.45 2.16
C LYS A 234 -22.72 -10.97 1.76
N GLU A 235 -21.81 -11.91 1.59
CA GLU A 235 -20.47 -11.68 1.05
C GLU A 235 -20.55 -10.99 -0.32
N PRO A 236 -19.77 -9.93 -0.57
CA PRO A 236 -19.76 -9.25 -1.86
C PRO A 236 -19.07 -10.10 -2.93
N ASP A 237 -19.79 -10.50 -3.98
CA ASP A 237 -19.28 -11.38 -5.04
C ASP A 237 -18.05 -10.81 -5.77
N GLU A 238 -17.90 -9.47 -5.85
CA GLU A 238 -16.76 -8.77 -6.46
C GLU A 238 -15.41 -9.11 -5.81
N TYR A 239 -15.39 -9.37 -4.50
CA TYR A 239 -14.14 -9.68 -3.79
C TYR A 239 -13.71 -11.13 -3.99
N LYS A 240 -14.62 -12.08 -4.13
CA LYS A 240 -14.27 -13.46 -4.50
C LYS A 240 -13.55 -13.51 -5.83
N GLU A 241 -14.08 -12.80 -6.81
CA GLU A 241 -13.47 -12.72 -8.14
C GLU A 241 -12.12 -12.01 -8.09
N LYS A 242 -12.02 -10.88 -7.39
CA LYS A 242 -10.77 -10.15 -7.18
C LYS A 242 -9.70 -11.05 -6.53
N PHE A 243 -10.03 -11.76 -5.47
CA PHE A 243 -9.07 -12.63 -4.77
C PHE A 243 -8.62 -13.80 -5.66
N ARG A 244 -9.54 -14.39 -6.43
CA ARG A 244 -9.20 -15.43 -7.39
C ARG A 244 -8.24 -14.92 -8.46
N GLN A 245 -8.47 -13.73 -9.00
CA GLN A 245 -7.59 -13.11 -10.00
C GLN A 245 -6.21 -12.83 -9.44
N VAL A 246 -6.11 -12.28 -8.23
CA VAL A 246 -4.84 -12.01 -7.56
C VAL A 246 -4.06 -13.30 -7.30
N LYS A 247 -4.70 -14.34 -6.77
CA LYS A 247 -4.06 -15.65 -6.55
C LYS A 247 -3.54 -16.24 -7.85
N ASN A 248 -4.36 -16.20 -8.92
CA ASN A 248 -3.94 -16.68 -10.23
C ASN A 248 -2.77 -15.89 -10.84
N ASN A 249 -2.68 -14.58 -10.59
CA ASN A 249 -1.58 -13.76 -11.05
C ASN A 249 -0.27 -14.10 -10.32
N LEU A 250 -0.33 -14.33 -9.01
CA LEU A 250 0.82 -14.76 -8.21
C LEU A 250 1.33 -16.14 -8.67
N ASP A 251 0.43 -17.11 -8.84
CA ASP A 251 0.80 -18.47 -9.30
C ASP A 251 1.48 -18.44 -10.68
N ARG A 252 0.98 -17.61 -11.61
CA ARG A 252 1.59 -17.47 -12.94
C ARG A 252 2.99 -16.87 -12.89
N ASN A 253 3.19 -15.84 -12.06
CA ASN A 253 4.49 -15.20 -11.93
C ASN A 253 5.50 -16.13 -11.25
N SER A 254 5.12 -16.81 -10.17
CA SER A 254 5.97 -17.78 -9.47
C SER A 254 6.41 -18.92 -10.39
N THR A 255 5.49 -19.49 -11.19
CA THR A 255 5.78 -20.58 -12.10
C THR A 255 6.75 -20.17 -13.22
N LEU A 256 6.65 -18.93 -13.70
CA LEU A 256 7.53 -18.42 -14.77
C LEU A 256 8.95 -18.16 -14.23
N GLU A 257 9.08 -17.61 -13.03
CA GLU A 257 10.36 -17.33 -12.38
C GLU A 257 11.06 -18.60 -11.92
N GLU A 258 10.33 -19.58 -11.37
CA GLU A 258 10.85 -20.88 -11.04
C GLU A 258 11.36 -21.61 -12.30
N LEU A 259 10.61 -21.58 -13.40
CA LEU A 259 11.03 -22.14 -14.69
C LEU A 259 12.29 -21.46 -15.23
N VAL A 260 12.36 -20.12 -15.15
CA VAL A 260 13.52 -19.34 -15.56
C VAL A 260 14.73 -19.65 -14.66
N ALA A 261 14.55 -19.73 -13.34
CA ALA A 261 15.62 -20.04 -12.38
C ALA A 261 16.15 -21.48 -12.55
N ILE A 262 15.27 -22.45 -12.84
CA ILE A 262 15.66 -23.85 -13.13
C ILE A 262 16.43 -23.92 -14.45
N LEU A 263 16.02 -23.17 -15.46
CA LEU A 263 16.68 -23.09 -16.76
C LEU A 263 18.09 -22.45 -16.64
N TYR A 264 18.22 -21.40 -15.83
CA TYR A 264 19.53 -20.77 -15.58
C TYR A 264 20.52 -21.64 -14.81
N LYS A 265 20.06 -22.54 -13.96
CA LYS A 265 20.94 -23.41 -13.15
C LYS A 265 21.48 -24.64 -13.90
N ASN A 266 20.85 -25.06 -14.99
CA ASN A 266 21.08 -26.43 -15.52
C ASN A 266 21.52 -26.53 -16.98
N ILE A 267 21.69 -25.42 -17.76
CA ILE A 267 21.91 -25.56 -19.21
C ILE A 267 22.81 -24.44 -19.78
N ASP A 268 23.77 -24.82 -20.63
CA ASP A 268 24.58 -23.88 -21.44
C ASP A 268 23.69 -23.01 -22.36
N GLY A 269 24.03 -21.69 -22.43
CA GLY A 269 23.17 -20.61 -22.94
C GLY A 269 22.43 -20.84 -24.30
N TRP A 270 22.99 -21.63 -25.22
CA TRP A 270 22.36 -21.90 -26.51
C TRP A 270 21.13 -22.85 -26.46
N ILE A 271 21.07 -23.72 -25.49
CA ILE A 271 19.96 -24.67 -25.31
C ILE A 271 18.78 -23.96 -24.66
N ILE A 272 19.03 -22.94 -23.82
CA ILE A 272 18.00 -22.11 -23.18
C ILE A 272 17.15 -21.39 -24.23
N ILE A 273 17.78 -20.75 -25.21
CA ILE A 273 17.08 -20.01 -26.28
C ILE A 273 16.17 -20.96 -27.08
N LYS A 274 16.65 -22.17 -27.40
CA LYS A 274 15.88 -23.15 -28.16
C LYS A 274 14.68 -23.70 -27.37
N TYR A 275 14.82 -23.84 -26.05
CA TYR A 275 13.76 -24.32 -25.15
C TYR A 275 12.69 -23.24 -24.88
N ILE A 276 13.11 -21.99 -24.68
CA ILE A 276 12.20 -20.84 -24.53
C ILE A 276 11.37 -20.65 -25.80
N ILE A 277 11.97 -20.73 -26.99
CA ILE A 277 11.26 -20.64 -28.27
C ILE A 277 10.24 -21.80 -28.42
N THR A 278 10.56 -22.97 -27.90
CA THR A 278 9.67 -24.13 -27.96
C THR A 278 8.49 -23.98 -26.97
N VAL A 279 8.75 -23.55 -25.75
CA VAL A 279 7.72 -23.29 -24.73
C VAL A 279 6.77 -22.16 -25.16
N VAL A 280 7.32 -21.08 -25.74
CA VAL A 280 6.53 -19.96 -26.29
C VAL A 280 5.61 -20.41 -27.45
N LYS A 281 6.07 -21.31 -28.31
CA LYS A 281 5.24 -21.86 -29.38
C LYS A 281 4.06 -22.68 -28.86
N TYR A 282 4.21 -23.34 -27.72
CA TYR A 282 3.16 -24.21 -27.15
C TYR A 282 2.21 -23.49 -26.21
N THR A 283 2.64 -22.38 -25.52
CA THR A 283 1.83 -21.74 -24.50
C THR A 283 1.03 -20.53 -24.96
N LYS A 284 1.25 -20.01 -26.19
CA LYS A 284 0.55 -18.82 -26.77
C LYS A 284 0.52 -17.55 -25.89
N PHE A 285 1.35 -17.44 -24.83
CA PHE A 285 1.16 -16.44 -23.76
C PHE A 285 2.35 -15.49 -23.47
N ILE A 286 3.40 -15.49 -24.29
CA ILE A 286 4.53 -14.56 -24.08
C ILE A 286 4.56 -13.54 -25.21
N SER A 287 4.59 -12.24 -24.84
CA SER A 287 4.66 -11.15 -25.83
C SER A 287 6.01 -11.13 -26.56
N TYR A 288 6.00 -10.71 -27.82
CA TYR A 288 7.19 -10.61 -28.70
C TYR A 288 8.28 -9.72 -28.10
N ASP A 289 7.90 -8.73 -27.27
CA ASP A 289 8.81 -7.78 -26.62
C ASP A 289 9.72 -8.42 -25.56
N PHE A 290 9.24 -9.46 -24.86
CA PHE A 290 10.02 -10.20 -23.88
C PHE A 290 11.14 -11.02 -24.53
N LEU A 291 10.85 -11.63 -25.67
CA LEU A 291 11.85 -12.38 -26.45
C LEU A 291 12.94 -11.47 -27.05
N HIS A 292 12.55 -10.28 -27.46
CA HIS A 292 13.49 -9.30 -28.01
C HIS A 292 14.46 -8.74 -26.95
N SER A 293 14.00 -8.54 -25.72
CA SER A 293 14.84 -8.12 -24.57
C SER A 293 15.89 -9.18 -24.21
N ILE A 294 15.53 -10.46 -24.27
CA ILE A 294 16.47 -11.56 -23.95
C ILE A 294 17.52 -11.71 -25.05
N CYS A 295 17.15 -11.56 -26.33
CA CYS A 295 18.11 -11.67 -27.45
C CYS A 295 19.13 -10.54 -27.46
N ILE A 296 18.79 -9.32 -27.04
CA ILE A 296 19.71 -8.16 -27.03
C ILE A 296 20.74 -8.25 -25.89
N GLN A 297 20.46 -8.94 -24.80
CA GLN A 297 21.38 -9.08 -23.67
C GLN A 297 22.46 -10.15 -23.87
N TYR A 298 22.37 -10.97 -24.92
CA TYR A 298 23.27 -12.13 -25.12
C TYR A 298 23.85 -12.25 -26.55
N THR A 299 23.73 -11.21 -27.39
CA THR A 299 24.50 -10.98 -28.60
C THR A 299 25.50 -9.85 -28.40
#